data_bdd87035c5928f01ba053424afbea583
#
_entry.id   bdd87035c5928f01ba053424afbea583
#
_cell.length_a   1.000
_cell.length_b   1.000
_cell.length_c   1.000
_cell.angle_alpha   90.00
_cell.angle_beta   90.00
_cell.angle_gamma   90.00
#
_symmetry.space_group_name_H-M   'P 1'
#
loop_
_entity.id
_entity.type
_entity.pdbx_description
1 polymer ?
#
loop_
_entity_poly.entity_id
_entity_poly.type
_entity_poly.pdbx_seq_one_letter_code
_entity_poly.pdbx_strand_id
1 'polypeptide(L)'
;MMNSRDSITRRELLQRLALLTGATLVPWRAFGALEPAPSDKLGPVLPLRPLGKTGLKVTMLAVGGSHIGRPPESEAQAVIEAAIANGIRTFDTAELYQNGGSEERYGKFLTPKYREHVLIFTKTMAEDAATARNHLEGSLRRMKTDYIDLWQLHDVRMMDKADVRVHGVLDVMLKAKAEGKVRHIGFTGHASWKTHAHVLELTDAFETCLMPINVADPSYESFTLNVLPILLQRNMGAMAMKTLAADGLMGGRGGTGPRIIPDRLSVHEALRYVWSLPVSTLVSGMASVAHLKANVASARSFIAMSEADRQALVAKVADVAQSGEMERGFKGQTGS
;
A
#
# COMPACT_ATOMS: atom_id res chain seq x y z
N MET A 1 22.41 -21.82 -22.22
CA MET A 1 22.42 -22.51 -20.91
C MET A 1 21.50 -21.68 -20.02
N MET A 2 20.29 -22.16 -19.78
CA MET A 2 19.29 -21.47 -18.95
C MET A 2 19.70 -21.55 -17.49
N ASN A 3 19.88 -20.38 -16.86
CA ASN A 3 20.16 -20.27 -15.44
C ASN A 3 19.01 -20.87 -14.62
N SER A 4 19.38 -21.75 -13.69
CA SER A 4 18.49 -22.35 -12.70
C SER A 4 17.73 -21.27 -11.95
N ARG A 5 16.41 -21.36 -11.95
CA ARG A 5 15.53 -20.57 -11.10
C ARG A 5 15.93 -20.84 -9.64
N ASP A 6 16.39 -19.82 -8.94
CA ASP A 6 16.63 -19.87 -7.49
C ASP A 6 15.26 -20.03 -6.78
N SER A 7 14.79 -21.27 -6.73
CA SER A 7 13.64 -21.61 -5.91
C SER A 7 14.09 -21.63 -4.45
N ILE A 8 13.65 -20.64 -3.69
CA ILE A 8 13.88 -20.58 -2.24
C ILE A 8 13.31 -21.85 -1.64
N THR A 9 14.14 -22.64 -0.95
CA THR A 9 13.68 -23.86 -0.26
C THR A 9 12.77 -23.47 0.90
N ARG A 10 11.84 -24.37 1.29
CA ARG A 10 10.97 -24.20 2.45
C ARG A 10 11.75 -23.83 3.72
N ARG A 11 12.95 -24.36 3.89
CA ARG A 11 13.84 -24.09 5.02
C ARG A 11 14.41 -22.65 4.93
N GLU A 12 14.83 -22.19 3.77
CA GLU A 12 15.32 -20.83 3.56
C GLU A 12 14.21 -19.79 3.73
N LEU A 13 13.00 -20.09 3.24
CA LEU A 13 11.81 -19.27 3.48
C LEU A 13 11.53 -19.09 4.97
N LEU A 14 11.55 -20.18 5.72
CA LEU A 14 11.32 -20.16 7.17
C LEU A 14 12.44 -19.43 7.92
N GLN A 15 13.71 -19.59 7.50
CA GLN A 15 14.84 -18.89 8.08
C GLN A 15 14.77 -17.38 7.81
N ARG A 16 14.38 -16.95 6.62
CA ARG A 16 14.22 -15.53 6.27
C ARG A 16 13.02 -14.90 6.99
N LEU A 17 11.93 -15.61 7.16
CA LEU A 17 10.79 -15.16 7.98
C LEU A 17 11.18 -15.02 9.46
N ALA A 18 12.03 -15.92 9.99
CA ALA A 18 12.55 -15.83 11.35
C ALA A 18 13.51 -14.63 11.56
N LEU A 19 14.27 -14.25 10.53
CA LEU A 19 15.14 -13.07 10.57
C LEU A 19 14.37 -11.74 10.66
N LEU A 20 13.14 -11.70 10.16
CA LEU A 20 12.25 -10.54 10.33
C LEU A 20 11.85 -10.31 11.80
N THR A 21 11.99 -11.32 12.65
CA THR A 21 11.64 -11.24 14.08
C THR A 21 12.83 -10.96 14.99
N GLY A 22 14.06 -11.16 14.51
CA GLY A 22 15.29 -11.09 15.33
C GLY A 22 16.12 -9.81 15.20
N ALA A 23 15.90 -8.98 14.20
CA ALA A 23 16.87 -7.92 13.83
C ALA A 23 16.49 -6.50 14.25
N THR A 24 15.34 -6.26 14.88
CA THR A 24 14.97 -4.91 15.31
C THR A 24 14.51 -4.87 16.77
N LEU A 25 15.24 -4.10 17.57
CA LEU A 25 14.87 -3.66 18.93
C LEU A 25 13.65 -2.70 18.95
N VAL A 26 12.90 -2.57 17.85
CA VAL A 26 11.56 -1.99 17.88
C VAL A 26 10.66 -3.07 18.48
N PRO A 27 10.12 -2.87 19.70
CA PRO A 27 9.33 -3.91 20.30
C PRO A 27 8.15 -4.23 19.39
N TRP A 28 8.10 -5.45 18.84
CA TRP A 28 6.97 -6.02 18.13
C TRP A 28 5.62 -5.79 18.85
N ARG A 29 5.68 -5.61 20.16
CA ARG A 29 4.54 -5.22 21.00
C ARG A 29 3.89 -3.90 20.61
N ALA A 30 4.60 -2.98 19.93
CA ALA A 30 4.04 -1.71 19.52
C ALA A 30 3.03 -1.84 18.33
N PHE A 31 3.08 -2.94 17.57
CA PHE A 31 2.15 -3.19 16.45
C PHE A 31 1.00 -4.15 16.81
N GLY A 32 1.10 -4.87 17.93
CA GLY A 32 0.13 -5.91 18.32
C GLY A 32 -0.91 -5.51 19.37
N ALA A 33 -0.66 -4.46 20.15
CA ALA A 33 -1.64 -3.93 21.10
C ALA A 33 -2.38 -2.78 20.41
N LEU A 34 -3.67 -2.99 20.10
CA LEU A 34 -4.54 -1.89 19.69
C LEU A 34 -4.77 -1.01 20.93
N GLU A 35 -4.33 0.25 20.87
CA GLU A 35 -4.83 1.25 21.81
C GLU A 35 -6.36 1.33 21.71
N PRO A 36 -7.06 1.78 22.77
CA PRO A 36 -8.50 2.03 22.68
C PRO A 36 -8.80 2.80 21.40
N ALA A 37 -9.84 2.41 20.67
CA ALA A 37 -10.19 3.02 19.40
C ALA A 37 -10.26 4.55 19.58
N PRO A 38 -9.38 5.33 18.93
CA PRO A 38 -9.40 6.78 19.06
C PRO A 38 -10.71 7.33 18.49
N SER A 39 -11.07 8.54 18.90
CA SER A 39 -12.20 9.27 18.31
C SER A 39 -11.77 10.68 17.97
N ASP A 40 -12.40 11.25 16.95
CA ASP A 40 -12.26 12.66 16.57
C ASP A 40 -13.64 13.32 16.45
N LYS A 41 -13.71 14.53 15.90
CA LYS A 41 -14.97 15.27 15.72
C LYS A 41 -15.96 14.56 14.78
N LEU A 42 -15.50 13.61 13.98
CA LEU A 42 -16.33 12.81 13.05
C LEU A 42 -16.76 11.47 13.65
N GLY A 43 -16.37 11.18 14.89
CA GLY A 43 -16.71 9.96 15.60
C GLY A 43 -15.55 8.97 15.78
N PRO A 44 -15.86 7.69 16.07
CA PRO A 44 -14.84 6.67 16.29
C PRO A 44 -13.92 6.49 15.07
N VAL A 45 -12.61 6.36 15.30
CA VAL A 45 -11.59 6.15 14.28
C VAL A 45 -11.09 4.71 14.34
N LEU A 46 -10.75 4.10 13.21
CA LEU A 46 -10.05 2.81 13.18
C LEU A 46 -8.69 2.91 13.89
N PRO A 47 -8.14 1.80 14.38
CA PRO A 47 -6.84 1.82 15.02
C PRO A 47 -5.80 2.55 14.17
N LEU A 48 -5.02 3.41 14.83
CA LEU A 48 -3.98 4.20 14.22
C LEU A 48 -2.63 3.53 14.38
N ARG A 49 -1.78 3.67 13.37
CA ARG A 49 -0.39 3.19 13.38
C ARG A 49 0.56 4.31 12.94
N PRO A 50 1.78 4.37 13.47
CA PRO A 50 2.77 5.34 13.00
C PRO A 50 3.15 5.07 11.54
N LEU A 51 3.35 6.14 10.76
CA LEU A 51 3.85 6.06 9.38
C LEU A 51 5.37 6.30 9.38
N GLY A 52 6.12 5.33 9.88
CA GLY A 52 7.58 5.44 10.02
C GLY A 52 8.02 6.71 10.74
N LYS A 53 9.05 7.36 10.22
CA LYS A 53 9.64 8.61 10.78
C LYS A 53 8.88 9.90 10.43
N THR A 54 7.74 9.82 9.73
CA THR A 54 6.98 11.00 9.27
C THR A 54 6.30 11.78 10.41
N GLY A 55 6.10 11.16 11.57
CA GLY A 55 5.28 11.71 12.65
C GLY A 55 3.78 11.57 12.44
N LEU A 56 3.33 11.15 11.26
CA LEU A 56 1.91 10.90 10.98
C LEU A 56 1.44 9.60 11.61
N LYS A 57 0.18 9.59 12.04
CA LYS A 57 -0.57 8.38 12.41
C LYS A 57 -1.63 8.12 11.36
N VAL A 58 -1.60 6.95 10.75
CA VAL A 58 -2.51 6.51 9.68
C VAL A 58 -3.48 5.45 10.19
N THR A 59 -4.71 5.42 9.68
CA THR A 59 -5.62 4.31 9.98
C THR A 59 -5.06 3.01 9.39
N MET A 60 -5.16 1.91 10.14
CA MET A 60 -4.63 0.61 9.70
C MET A 60 -5.24 0.10 8.38
N LEU A 61 -6.38 0.66 7.97
CA LEU A 61 -7.04 0.48 6.68
C LEU A 61 -7.17 1.84 6.01
N ALA A 62 -6.75 1.95 4.74
CA ALA A 62 -6.88 3.12 3.90
C ALA A 62 -7.76 2.83 2.66
N VAL A 63 -8.45 3.85 2.16
CA VAL A 63 -9.21 3.75 0.90
C VAL A 63 -8.25 3.85 -0.27
N GLY A 64 -8.23 2.83 -1.15
CA GLY A 64 -7.48 2.83 -2.40
C GLY A 64 -8.28 3.47 -3.55
N GLY A 65 -7.81 4.62 -4.02
CA GLY A 65 -8.52 5.48 -4.97
C GLY A 65 -8.67 4.94 -6.40
N SER A 66 -7.90 3.91 -6.81
CA SER A 66 -8.04 3.37 -8.17
C SER A 66 -9.46 2.84 -8.47
N HIS A 67 -10.24 2.55 -7.46
CA HIS A 67 -11.63 2.10 -7.56
C HIS A 67 -12.64 3.26 -7.40
N ILE A 68 -12.21 4.39 -6.86
CA ILE A 68 -13.12 5.54 -6.62
C ILE A 68 -13.47 6.26 -7.94
N GLY A 69 -12.55 6.30 -8.90
CA GLY A 69 -12.77 6.97 -10.18
C GLY A 69 -13.68 6.19 -11.16
N ARG A 70 -13.96 4.91 -10.94
CA ARG A 70 -14.63 4.02 -11.91
C ARG A 70 -16.16 3.96 -11.80
N PRO A 71 -16.76 3.79 -10.61
CA PRO A 71 -18.22 3.64 -10.49
C PRO A 71 -18.95 4.96 -10.78
N PRO A 72 -20.27 4.99 -10.87
CA PRO A 72 -21.03 6.22 -10.87
C PRO A 72 -20.66 7.14 -9.70
N GLU A 73 -20.79 8.45 -9.86
CA GLU A 73 -20.43 9.42 -8.82
C GLU A 73 -21.14 9.20 -7.49
N SER A 74 -22.42 8.81 -7.54
CA SER A 74 -23.23 8.51 -6.36
C SER A 74 -22.68 7.34 -5.54
N GLU A 75 -22.14 6.30 -6.22
CA GLU A 75 -21.51 5.18 -5.53
C GLU A 75 -20.15 5.56 -4.95
N ALA A 76 -19.36 6.34 -5.70
CA ALA A 76 -18.10 6.86 -5.19
C ALA A 76 -18.31 7.74 -3.95
N GLN A 77 -19.29 8.63 -3.99
CA GLN A 77 -19.69 9.44 -2.84
C GLN A 77 -20.10 8.55 -1.66
N ALA A 78 -20.96 7.56 -1.89
CA ALA A 78 -21.41 6.65 -0.84
C ALA A 78 -20.25 5.89 -0.17
N VAL A 79 -19.25 5.46 -0.96
CA VAL A 79 -18.05 4.81 -0.41
C VAL A 79 -17.21 5.78 0.42
N ILE A 80 -16.99 7.02 -0.03
CA ILE A 80 -16.24 8.05 0.70
C ILE A 80 -16.94 8.39 2.03
N GLU A 81 -18.25 8.68 2.00
CA GLU A 81 -19.03 9.01 3.20
C GLU A 81 -19.06 7.80 4.17
N ALA A 82 -19.23 6.58 3.66
CA ALA A 82 -19.18 5.38 4.49
C ALA A 82 -17.78 5.17 5.10
N ALA A 83 -16.70 5.49 4.39
CA ALA A 83 -15.35 5.39 4.92
C ALA A 83 -15.14 6.32 6.13
N ILE A 84 -15.56 7.58 6.00
CA ILE A 84 -15.53 8.56 7.09
C ILE A 84 -16.37 8.08 8.28
N ALA A 85 -17.63 7.70 8.03
CA ALA A 85 -18.57 7.25 9.07
C ALA A 85 -18.10 5.99 9.81
N ASN A 86 -17.27 5.16 9.15
CA ASN A 86 -16.70 3.95 9.73
C ASN A 86 -15.28 4.11 10.28
N GLY A 87 -14.77 5.34 10.34
CA GLY A 87 -13.53 5.66 11.05
C GLY A 87 -12.26 5.56 10.22
N ILE A 88 -12.34 5.46 8.90
CA ILE A 88 -11.17 5.57 8.02
C ILE A 88 -10.80 7.06 7.89
N ARG A 89 -9.51 7.37 8.04
CA ARG A 89 -8.97 8.74 7.93
C ARG A 89 -7.81 8.84 6.95
N THR A 90 -7.48 7.75 6.23
CA THR A 90 -6.40 7.70 5.25
C THR A 90 -6.95 7.33 3.89
N PHE A 91 -6.67 8.16 2.88
CA PHE A 91 -7.18 8.05 1.51
C PHE A 91 -6.01 8.13 0.54
N ASP A 92 -5.88 7.12 -0.32
CA ASP A 92 -4.85 7.03 -1.36
C ASP A 92 -5.46 7.25 -2.74
N THR A 93 -4.79 7.98 -3.61
CA THR A 93 -5.16 8.18 -5.01
C THR A 93 -3.92 8.33 -5.89
N ALA A 94 -4.09 8.71 -7.15
CA ALA A 94 -3.03 9.09 -8.08
C ALA A 94 -3.61 9.92 -9.23
N GLU A 95 -2.78 10.81 -9.82
CA GLU A 95 -3.16 11.59 -11.00
C GLU A 95 -3.48 10.71 -12.20
N LEU A 96 -2.84 9.54 -12.29
CA LEU A 96 -3.07 8.57 -13.35
C LEU A 96 -4.45 7.90 -13.26
N TYR A 97 -5.05 7.81 -12.08
CA TYR A 97 -6.28 7.05 -11.89
C TYR A 97 -7.46 7.71 -12.60
N GLN A 98 -7.90 7.07 -13.70
CA GLN A 98 -8.94 7.58 -14.60
C GLN A 98 -8.63 9.00 -15.11
N ASN A 99 -7.37 9.25 -15.46
CA ASN A 99 -6.89 10.57 -15.94
C ASN A 99 -7.23 11.73 -14.98
N GLY A 100 -7.05 11.52 -13.69
CA GLY A 100 -7.40 12.48 -12.63
C GLY A 100 -8.80 12.32 -12.05
N GLY A 101 -9.67 11.51 -12.63
CA GLY A 101 -11.05 11.35 -12.19
C GLY A 101 -11.19 10.87 -10.74
N SER A 102 -10.25 10.07 -10.22
CA SER A 102 -10.24 9.71 -8.81
C SER A 102 -9.97 10.91 -7.90
N GLU A 103 -9.01 11.77 -8.26
CA GLU A 103 -8.71 13.01 -7.54
C GLU A 103 -9.86 14.02 -7.60
N GLU A 104 -10.52 14.15 -8.76
CA GLU A 104 -11.71 15.00 -8.92
C GLU A 104 -12.83 14.61 -7.97
N ARG A 105 -13.04 13.30 -7.78
CA ARG A 105 -14.04 12.81 -6.82
C ARG A 105 -13.66 13.09 -5.38
N TYR A 106 -12.38 13.02 -5.02
CA TYR A 106 -11.93 13.51 -3.72
C TYR A 106 -12.16 15.02 -3.59
N GLY A 107 -11.88 15.81 -4.63
CA GLY A 107 -12.16 17.25 -4.68
C GLY A 107 -13.65 17.61 -4.63
N LYS A 108 -14.54 16.66 -4.96
CA LYS A 108 -16.00 16.86 -4.93
C LYS A 108 -16.62 16.40 -3.61
N PHE A 109 -16.19 15.26 -3.07
CA PHE A 109 -16.90 14.58 -1.98
C PHE A 109 -16.09 14.47 -0.68
N LEU A 110 -14.75 14.56 -0.71
CA LEU A 110 -13.90 14.37 0.46
C LEU A 110 -13.40 15.72 1.02
N THR A 111 -12.61 16.45 0.23
CA THR A 111 -11.90 17.65 0.73
C THR A 111 -12.79 18.78 1.17
N PRO A 112 -13.92 19.11 0.50
CA PRO A 112 -14.75 20.24 0.93
C PRO A 112 -15.32 20.09 2.35
N LYS A 113 -15.45 18.83 2.81
CA LYS A 113 -16.07 18.55 4.12
C LYS A 113 -15.07 18.06 5.18
N TYR A 114 -14.03 17.32 4.74
CA TYR A 114 -13.26 16.49 5.67
C TYR A 114 -11.75 16.74 5.62
N ARG A 115 -11.25 17.73 4.83
CA ARG A 115 -9.81 17.93 4.59
C ARG A 115 -8.97 17.94 5.86
N GLU A 116 -9.44 18.64 6.89
CA GLU A 116 -8.74 18.80 8.18
C GLU A 116 -8.73 17.52 9.05
N HIS A 117 -9.51 16.52 8.66
CA HIS A 117 -9.70 15.28 9.43
C HIS A 117 -9.11 14.07 8.74
N VAL A 118 -8.57 14.24 7.53
CA VAL A 118 -8.08 13.12 6.70
C VAL A 118 -6.67 13.34 6.21
N LEU A 119 -5.97 12.25 5.99
CA LEU A 119 -4.70 12.22 5.27
C LEU A 119 -4.95 11.79 3.83
N ILE A 120 -4.44 12.58 2.88
CA ILE A 120 -4.57 12.30 1.45
C ILE A 120 -3.20 12.04 0.85
N PHE A 121 -3.07 10.88 0.22
CA PHE A 121 -1.89 10.43 -0.47
C PHE A 121 -2.15 10.41 -1.97
N THR A 122 -1.29 11.05 -2.75
CA THR A 122 -1.35 10.95 -4.22
C THR A 122 0.03 10.67 -4.81
N LYS A 123 0.11 10.53 -6.13
CA LYS A 123 1.28 10.00 -6.80
C LYS A 123 1.56 10.74 -8.10
N THR A 124 2.77 10.61 -8.64
CA THR A 124 3.13 11.12 -9.96
C THR A 124 3.87 10.08 -10.80
N MET A 125 3.49 9.97 -12.06
CA MET A 125 4.19 9.15 -13.08
C MET A 125 5.32 9.92 -13.79
N ALA A 126 5.59 11.16 -13.40
CA ALA A 126 6.58 12.00 -14.07
C ALA A 126 7.97 11.35 -14.13
N GLU A 127 8.71 11.67 -15.19
CA GLU A 127 10.10 11.28 -15.40
C GLU A 127 11.04 12.51 -15.34
N ASP A 128 10.46 13.72 -15.36
CA ASP A 128 11.17 15.00 -15.32
C ASP A 128 10.51 16.02 -14.38
N ALA A 129 11.28 17.06 -14.04
CA ALA A 129 10.90 18.08 -13.09
C ALA A 129 9.67 18.91 -13.52
N ALA A 130 9.56 19.26 -14.79
CA ALA A 130 8.47 20.10 -15.30
C ALA A 130 7.15 19.33 -15.26
N THR A 131 7.18 18.09 -15.73
CA THR A 131 6.03 17.18 -15.69
C THR A 131 5.59 16.90 -14.25
N ALA A 132 6.55 16.65 -13.34
CA ALA A 132 6.24 16.43 -11.92
C ALA A 132 5.55 17.66 -11.30
N ARG A 133 6.04 18.86 -11.59
CA ARG A 133 5.39 20.10 -11.12
C ARG A 133 3.98 20.26 -11.65
N ASN A 134 3.78 20.01 -12.94
CA ASN A 134 2.45 20.07 -13.56
C ASN A 134 1.48 19.05 -12.95
N HIS A 135 1.94 17.82 -12.65
CA HIS A 135 1.13 16.81 -11.99
C HIS A 135 0.73 17.26 -10.58
N LEU A 136 1.67 17.80 -9.78
CA LEU A 136 1.38 18.33 -8.45
C LEU A 136 0.32 19.44 -8.47
N GLU A 137 0.53 20.47 -9.29
CA GLU A 137 -0.44 21.58 -9.41
C GLU A 137 -1.80 21.10 -9.92
N GLY A 138 -1.80 20.12 -10.84
CA GLY A 138 -3.00 19.44 -11.30
C GLY A 138 -3.74 18.70 -10.18
N SER A 139 -3.01 17.95 -9.38
CA SER A 139 -3.56 17.18 -8.25
C SER A 139 -4.17 18.10 -7.19
N LEU A 140 -3.47 19.19 -6.82
CA LEU A 140 -3.99 20.18 -5.88
C LEU A 140 -5.30 20.82 -6.39
N ARG A 141 -5.36 21.21 -7.68
CA ARG A 141 -6.58 21.78 -8.28
C ARG A 141 -7.73 20.79 -8.31
N ARG A 142 -7.50 19.53 -8.76
CA ARG A 142 -8.54 18.48 -8.84
C ARG A 142 -9.08 18.14 -7.46
N MET A 143 -8.20 18.01 -6.49
CA MET A 143 -8.60 17.69 -5.11
C MET A 143 -9.04 18.92 -4.31
N LYS A 144 -9.00 20.14 -4.88
CA LYS A 144 -9.41 21.39 -4.22
C LYS A 144 -8.79 21.55 -2.83
N THR A 145 -7.49 21.42 -2.74
CA THR A 145 -6.71 21.54 -1.52
C THR A 145 -5.38 22.21 -1.78
N ASP A 146 -4.85 22.93 -0.79
CA ASP A 146 -3.58 23.64 -0.91
C ASP A 146 -2.37 22.75 -0.57
N TYR A 147 -2.61 21.58 0.01
CA TYR A 147 -1.55 20.65 0.40
C TYR A 147 -1.95 19.18 0.28
N ILE A 148 -0.93 18.34 0.13
CA ILE A 148 -1.00 16.88 0.09
C ILE A 148 -0.20 16.33 1.27
N ASP A 149 -0.73 15.33 1.97
CA ASP A 149 -0.03 14.76 3.14
C ASP A 149 1.13 13.86 2.71
N LEU A 150 0.97 13.07 1.64
CA LEU A 150 2.04 12.25 1.07
C LEU A 150 1.99 12.25 -0.45
N TRP A 151 3.11 12.65 -1.09
CA TRP A 151 3.28 12.59 -2.53
C TRP A 151 4.31 11.53 -2.91
N GLN A 152 3.93 10.60 -3.79
CA GLN A 152 4.73 9.43 -4.09
C GLN A 152 5.17 9.39 -5.56
N LEU A 153 6.43 9.02 -5.80
CA LEU A 153 6.90 8.64 -7.13
C LEU A 153 6.21 7.33 -7.51
N HIS A 154 5.38 7.37 -8.56
CA HIS A 154 4.48 6.27 -8.90
C HIS A 154 5.12 5.34 -9.89
N ASP A 155 5.05 4.13 -9.46
CA ASP A 155 5.24 2.86 -10.09
C ASP A 155 6.64 2.68 -10.68
N VAL A 156 7.60 2.58 -9.76
CA VAL A 156 8.96 2.22 -10.10
C VAL A 156 8.99 0.76 -10.53
N ARG A 157 8.91 0.51 -11.85
CA ARG A 157 8.81 -0.84 -12.43
C ARG A 157 10.14 -1.36 -12.93
N MET A 158 10.91 -0.51 -13.59
CA MET A 158 12.08 -0.87 -14.37
C MET A 158 13.34 -0.30 -13.70
N MET A 159 14.33 -1.15 -13.57
CA MET A 159 15.60 -0.80 -12.93
C MET A 159 16.31 0.36 -13.67
N ASP A 160 16.40 0.27 -14.98
CA ASP A 160 17.06 1.26 -15.85
C ASP A 160 16.37 2.62 -15.88
N LYS A 161 15.05 2.66 -15.59
CA LYS A 161 14.29 3.91 -15.48
C LYS A 161 14.22 4.46 -14.06
N ALA A 162 14.56 3.67 -13.04
CA ALA A 162 14.50 4.11 -11.65
C ALA A 162 15.44 5.30 -11.40
N ASP A 163 16.68 5.23 -11.89
CA ASP A 163 17.67 6.31 -11.78
C ASP A 163 17.15 7.61 -12.42
N VAL A 164 16.71 7.52 -13.68
CA VAL A 164 16.20 8.68 -14.43
C VAL A 164 15.05 9.33 -13.68
N ARG A 165 14.10 8.53 -13.19
CA ARG A 165 12.90 9.03 -12.54
C ARG A 165 13.19 9.59 -11.15
N VAL A 166 14.04 8.93 -10.36
CA VAL A 166 14.44 9.45 -9.04
C VAL A 166 15.16 10.78 -9.22
N HIS A 167 16.22 10.85 -10.03
CA HIS A 167 16.98 12.08 -10.23
C HIS A 167 16.17 13.17 -10.93
N GLY A 168 15.30 12.83 -11.87
CA GLY A 168 14.47 13.81 -12.59
C GLY A 168 13.35 14.45 -11.74
N VAL A 169 12.91 13.79 -10.66
CA VAL A 169 11.71 14.23 -9.91
C VAL A 169 12.02 14.61 -8.47
N LEU A 170 13.08 14.04 -7.86
CA LEU A 170 13.35 14.19 -6.43
C LEU A 170 13.46 15.64 -5.98
N ASP A 171 14.21 16.48 -6.72
CA ASP A 171 14.40 17.89 -6.36
C ASP A 171 13.07 18.66 -6.34
N VAL A 172 12.17 18.37 -7.27
CA VAL A 172 10.81 18.96 -7.29
C VAL A 172 9.99 18.48 -6.10
N MET A 173 10.11 17.21 -5.71
CA MET A 173 9.41 16.70 -4.54
C MET A 173 9.91 17.37 -3.25
N LEU A 174 11.22 17.53 -3.11
CA LEU A 174 11.83 18.22 -1.96
C LEU A 174 11.45 19.70 -1.93
N LYS A 175 11.44 20.37 -3.10
CA LYS A 175 11.00 21.78 -3.22
C LYS A 175 9.52 21.93 -2.86
N ALA A 176 8.65 21.04 -3.34
CA ALA A 176 7.23 21.03 -3.00
C ALA A 176 7.01 20.86 -1.49
N LYS A 177 7.85 20.05 -0.84
CA LYS A 177 7.85 19.88 0.63
C LYS A 177 8.28 21.17 1.34
N ALA A 178 9.33 21.83 0.87
CA ALA A 178 9.78 23.12 1.41
C ALA A 178 8.75 24.24 1.23
N GLU A 179 7.99 24.20 0.13
CA GLU A 179 6.88 25.15 -0.17
C GLU A 179 5.62 24.86 0.67
N GLY A 180 5.57 23.77 1.43
CA GLY A 180 4.40 23.34 2.20
C GLY A 180 3.26 22.74 1.38
N LYS A 181 3.43 22.59 0.06
CA LYS A 181 2.45 21.92 -0.83
C LYS A 181 2.37 20.42 -0.61
N VAL A 182 3.43 19.83 -0.08
CA VAL A 182 3.54 18.42 0.24
C VAL A 182 4.16 18.30 1.62
N ARG A 183 3.57 17.48 2.50
CA ARG A 183 4.12 17.26 3.85
C ARG A 183 5.23 16.21 3.85
N HIS A 184 5.00 15.10 3.13
CA HIS A 184 5.89 13.97 3.06
C HIS A 184 6.04 13.45 1.65
N ILE A 185 7.18 12.79 1.37
CA ILE A 185 7.47 12.18 0.07
C ILE A 185 7.77 10.69 0.22
N GLY A 186 7.42 9.93 -0.80
CA GLY A 186 7.66 8.50 -0.83
C GLY A 186 7.70 7.96 -2.25
N PHE A 187 7.74 6.64 -2.37
CA PHE A 187 7.65 5.98 -3.65
C PHE A 187 6.77 4.73 -3.57
N THR A 188 6.38 4.23 -4.73
CA THR A 188 5.55 3.03 -4.84
C THR A 188 5.84 2.28 -6.14
N GLY A 189 5.56 1.01 -6.13
CA GLY A 189 5.64 0.13 -7.28
C GLY A 189 5.20 -1.27 -6.90
N HIS A 190 5.11 -2.14 -7.90
CA HIS A 190 4.64 -3.51 -7.66
C HIS A 190 5.28 -4.57 -8.55
N ALA A 191 6.13 -4.18 -9.51
CA ALA A 191 6.67 -5.12 -10.49
C ALA A 191 7.89 -5.89 -9.97
N SER A 192 8.82 -5.22 -9.28
CA SER A 192 10.08 -5.81 -8.86
C SER A 192 10.56 -5.29 -7.50
N TRP A 193 10.80 -6.20 -6.57
CA TRP A 193 11.44 -5.87 -5.30
C TRP A 193 12.88 -5.36 -5.49
N LYS A 194 13.59 -5.83 -6.53
CA LYS A 194 14.96 -5.40 -6.85
C LYS A 194 15.00 -3.92 -7.20
N THR A 195 14.03 -3.44 -7.99
CA THR A 195 13.89 -2.02 -8.30
C THR A 195 13.62 -1.19 -7.04
N HIS A 196 12.81 -1.70 -6.11
CA HIS A 196 12.58 -1.01 -4.84
C HIS A 196 13.84 -0.92 -3.98
N ALA A 197 14.59 -2.02 -3.86
CA ALA A 197 15.89 -2.02 -3.17
C ALA A 197 16.85 -1.01 -3.79
N HIS A 198 16.92 -0.96 -5.13
CA HIS A 198 17.76 0.00 -5.85
C HIS A 198 17.33 1.46 -5.60
N VAL A 199 16.04 1.78 -5.65
CA VAL A 199 15.54 3.13 -5.29
C VAL A 199 15.97 3.53 -3.88
N LEU A 200 15.96 2.58 -2.94
CA LEU A 200 16.42 2.83 -1.57
C LEU A 200 17.95 3.05 -1.49
N GLU A 201 18.74 2.54 -2.43
CA GLU A 201 20.17 2.83 -2.53
C GLU A 201 20.45 4.22 -3.13
N LEU A 202 19.59 4.70 -4.03
CA LEU A 202 19.76 6.00 -4.70
C LEU A 202 19.56 7.21 -3.76
N THR A 203 18.70 7.09 -2.75
CA THR A 203 18.38 8.22 -1.88
C THR A 203 17.78 7.80 -0.53
N ASP A 204 18.09 8.57 0.51
CA ASP A 204 17.47 8.49 1.84
C ASP A 204 16.33 9.50 2.03
N ALA A 205 16.00 10.28 1.00
CA ALA A 205 14.99 11.33 1.08
C ALA A 205 13.55 10.81 1.20
N PHE A 206 13.26 9.63 0.66
CA PHE A 206 11.94 9.04 0.79
C PHE A 206 11.65 8.59 2.22
N GLU A 207 10.44 8.87 2.67
CA GLU A 207 9.99 8.59 4.04
C GLU A 207 9.06 7.36 4.09
N THR A 208 8.47 6.98 2.95
CA THR A 208 7.51 5.87 2.85
C THR A 208 7.70 5.05 1.58
N CYS A 209 7.23 3.81 1.63
CA CYS A 209 7.14 2.93 0.45
C CYS A 209 5.81 2.18 0.47
N LEU A 210 5.05 2.24 -0.63
CA LEU A 210 3.83 1.46 -0.86
C LEU A 210 4.13 0.31 -1.83
N MET A 211 3.95 -0.92 -1.38
CA MET A 211 4.36 -2.13 -2.10
C MET A 211 3.38 -3.30 -1.93
N PRO A 212 3.40 -4.30 -2.82
CA PRO A 212 2.59 -5.51 -2.65
C PRO A 212 2.98 -6.27 -1.39
N ILE A 213 1.99 -6.54 -0.54
CA ILE A 213 2.13 -7.45 0.60
C ILE A 213 0.84 -8.25 0.72
N ASN A 214 0.96 -9.57 0.60
CA ASN A 214 -0.13 -10.51 0.72
C ASN A 214 0.38 -11.89 1.16
N VAL A 215 -0.52 -12.83 1.36
CA VAL A 215 -0.16 -14.18 1.84
C VAL A 215 0.66 -14.99 0.83
N ALA A 216 0.58 -14.68 -0.46
CA ALA A 216 1.36 -15.34 -1.52
C ALA A 216 2.76 -14.73 -1.72
N ASP A 217 2.92 -13.44 -1.36
CA ASP A 217 4.15 -12.68 -1.58
C ASP A 217 5.43 -13.40 -1.11
N PRO A 218 5.48 -14.06 0.07
CA PRO A 218 6.71 -14.74 0.52
C PRO A 218 7.19 -15.86 -0.39
N SER A 219 6.33 -16.39 -1.25
CA SER A 219 6.63 -17.54 -2.12
C SER A 219 7.13 -17.15 -3.51
N TYR A 220 6.98 -15.88 -3.94
CA TYR A 220 7.36 -15.44 -5.28
C TYR A 220 7.74 -13.96 -5.31
N GLU A 221 8.96 -13.63 -5.77
CA GLU A 221 9.47 -12.25 -5.93
C GLU A 221 9.06 -11.34 -4.76
N SER A 222 9.45 -11.75 -3.54
CA SER A 222 8.90 -11.24 -2.29
C SER A 222 9.38 -9.84 -1.93
N PHE A 223 8.44 -8.92 -1.77
CA PHE A 223 8.67 -7.62 -1.16
C PHE A 223 8.77 -7.71 0.38
N THR A 224 8.00 -8.60 0.99
CA THR A 224 8.04 -8.83 2.44
C THR A 224 9.41 -9.28 2.92
N LEU A 225 10.08 -10.15 2.15
CA LEU A 225 11.37 -10.70 2.55
C LEU A 225 12.56 -9.82 2.17
N ASN A 226 12.45 -9.01 1.12
CA ASN A 226 13.58 -8.28 0.55
C ASN A 226 13.52 -6.76 0.75
N VAL A 227 12.34 -6.16 0.82
CA VAL A 227 12.18 -4.69 0.95
C VAL A 227 11.76 -4.28 2.35
N LEU A 228 10.78 -4.97 2.95
CA LEU A 228 10.25 -4.61 4.27
C LEU A 228 11.33 -4.51 5.35
N PRO A 229 12.35 -5.42 5.45
CA PRO A 229 13.42 -5.28 6.43
C PRO A 229 14.23 -3.99 6.28
N ILE A 230 14.49 -3.55 5.04
CA ILE A 230 15.22 -2.31 4.76
C ILE A 230 14.41 -1.09 5.23
N LEU A 231 13.10 -1.09 4.95
CA LEU A 231 12.21 0.00 5.40
C LEU A 231 12.18 0.11 6.93
N LEU A 232 12.11 -1.02 7.63
CA LEU A 232 12.12 -1.06 9.10
C LEU A 232 13.44 -0.54 9.67
N GLN A 233 14.57 -0.99 9.12
CA GLN A 233 15.90 -0.52 9.53
C GLN A 233 16.04 0.99 9.38
N ARG A 234 15.45 1.59 8.33
CA ARG A 234 15.49 3.03 8.05
C ARG A 234 14.35 3.81 8.72
N ASN A 235 13.53 3.15 9.52
CA ASN A 235 12.30 3.72 10.12
C ASN A 235 11.41 4.42 9.08
N MET A 236 11.26 3.83 7.90
CA MET A 236 10.38 4.29 6.84
C MET A 236 8.96 3.73 7.02
N GLY A 237 7.96 4.50 6.59
CA GLY A 237 6.56 4.04 6.59
C GLY A 237 6.34 2.97 5.54
N ALA A 238 6.17 1.71 5.98
CA ALA A 238 5.82 0.60 5.10
C ALA A 238 4.31 0.53 4.91
N MET A 239 3.84 0.66 3.68
CA MET A 239 2.42 0.59 3.33
C MET A 239 2.17 -0.62 2.42
N ALA A 240 1.08 -1.34 2.68
CA ALA A 240 0.71 -2.53 1.94
C ALA A 240 -0.37 -2.25 0.90
N MET A 241 -0.24 -2.83 -0.28
CA MET A 241 -1.28 -2.91 -1.31
C MET A 241 -1.36 -4.33 -1.88
N LYS A 242 -2.32 -4.59 -2.76
CA LYS A 242 -2.50 -5.89 -3.43
C LYS A 242 -2.69 -7.06 -2.45
N THR A 243 -3.33 -6.82 -1.32
CA THR A 243 -3.54 -7.82 -0.25
C THR A 243 -4.29 -9.06 -0.71
N LEU A 244 -5.14 -8.93 -1.74
CA LEU A 244 -5.80 -10.05 -2.41
C LEU A 244 -5.14 -10.39 -3.77
N ALA A 245 -3.86 -10.09 -3.94
CA ALA A 245 -3.07 -10.30 -5.16
C ALA A 245 -3.77 -9.72 -6.41
N ALA A 246 -4.33 -8.51 -6.33
CA ALA A 246 -5.13 -7.87 -7.39
C ALA A 246 -6.23 -8.79 -7.95
N ASP A 247 -6.96 -9.45 -7.06
CA ASP A 247 -7.97 -10.48 -7.31
C ASP A 247 -7.40 -11.86 -7.66
N GLY A 248 -6.08 -12.04 -7.71
CA GLY A 248 -5.44 -13.34 -7.95
C GLY A 248 -5.87 -14.40 -6.93
N LEU A 249 -5.93 -14.04 -5.65
CA LEU A 249 -6.43 -14.93 -4.59
C LEU A 249 -7.93 -15.24 -4.73
N MET A 250 -8.68 -14.40 -5.45
CA MET A 250 -10.12 -14.56 -5.69
C MET A 250 -10.43 -15.27 -7.01
N GLY A 251 -9.42 -15.69 -7.77
CA GLY A 251 -9.60 -16.34 -9.07
C GLY A 251 -9.44 -15.42 -10.27
N GLY A 252 -8.71 -14.32 -10.14
CA GLY A 252 -8.42 -13.38 -11.21
C GLY A 252 -9.47 -12.30 -11.41
N ARG A 253 -9.20 -11.35 -12.30
CA ARG A 253 -10.14 -10.28 -12.66
C ARG A 253 -11.38 -10.89 -13.30
N GLY A 254 -12.52 -10.67 -12.66
CA GLY A 254 -13.80 -11.25 -13.10
C GLY A 254 -14.18 -12.58 -12.45
N GLY A 255 -13.35 -13.13 -11.58
CA GLY A 255 -13.71 -14.28 -10.72
C GLY A 255 -13.87 -15.61 -11.45
N THR A 256 -13.23 -15.79 -12.60
CA THR A 256 -13.36 -17.00 -13.45
C THR A 256 -12.23 -18.02 -13.27
N GLY A 257 -11.14 -17.66 -12.55
CA GLY A 257 -10.03 -18.57 -12.30
C GLY A 257 -10.18 -19.42 -11.04
N PRO A 258 -9.24 -20.34 -10.74
CA PRO A 258 -9.27 -21.14 -9.52
C PRO A 258 -9.21 -20.20 -8.30
N ARG A 259 -10.20 -20.32 -7.43
CA ARG A 259 -10.31 -19.52 -6.21
C ARG A 259 -9.51 -20.20 -5.11
N ILE A 260 -8.54 -19.50 -4.57
CA ILE A 260 -7.86 -19.96 -3.35
C ILE A 260 -8.71 -19.59 -2.14
N ILE A 261 -9.41 -18.45 -2.22
CA ILE A 261 -10.47 -18.05 -1.31
C ILE A 261 -11.82 -18.40 -1.99
N PRO A 262 -12.76 -19.08 -1.32
CA PRO A 262 -12.75 -19.48 0.11
C PRO A 262 -12.09 -20.80 0.43
N ASP A 263 -11.55 -21.56 -0.53
CA ASP A 263 -11.18 -22.97 -0.31
C ASP A 263 -10.03 -23.17 0.66
N ARG A 264 -9.11 -22.22 0.76
CA ARG A 264 -7.92 -22.32 1.61
C ARG A 264 -7.83 -21.29 2.72
N LEU A 265 -8.35 -20.08 2.51
CA LEU A 265 -8.38 -19.01 3.51
C LEU A 265 -9.51 -18.02 3.19
N SER A 266 -9.93 -17.27 4.20
CA SER A 266 -10.91 -16.21 4.06
C SER A 266 -10.25 -14.88 3.72
N VAL A 267 -11.05 -13.92 3.18
CA VAL A 267 -10.62 -12.52 3.01
C VAL A 267 -10.15 -11.93 4.35
N HIS A 268 -10.87 -12.24 5.44
CA HIS A 268 -10.48 -11.80 6.78
C HIS A 268 -9.08 -12.29 7.19
N GLU A 269 -8.75 -13.56 6.93
CA GLU A 269 -7.42 -14.11 7.22
C GLU A 269 -6.34 -13.44 6.36
N ALA A 270 -6.62 -13.17 5.07
CA ALA A 270 -5.69 -12.47 4.19
C ALA A 270 -5.40 -11.03 4.67
N LEU A 271 -6.42 -10.27 5.07
CA LEU A 271 -6.27 -8.93 5.65
C LEU A 271 -5.52 -8.99 6.98
N ARG A 272 -5.91 -9.91 7.85
CA ARG A 272 -5.31 -10.11 9.17
C ARG A 272 -3.82 -10.48 9.07
N TYR A 273 -3.44 -11.30 8.07
CA TYR A 273 -2.05 -11.62 7.78
C TYR A 273 -1.22 -10.34 7.55
N VAL A 274 -1.69 -9.47 6.65
CA VAL A 274 -0.97 -8.23 6.33
C VAL A 274 -0.90 -7.29 7.54
N TRP A 275 -1.98 -7.12 8.29
CA TRP A 275 -1.96 -6.32 9.51
C TRP A 275 -1.12 -6.90 10.64
N SER A 276 -0.80 -8.20 10.58
CA SER A 276 0.10 -8.87 11.53
C SER A 276 1.59 -8.71 11.16
N LEU A 277 1.88 -8.06 10.04
CA LEU A 277 3.22 -7.62 9.67
C LEU A 277 3.46 -6.17 10.13
N PRO A 278 4.71 -5.72 10.25
CA PRO A 278 5.05 -4.35 10.66
C PRO A 278 4.78 -3.33 9.54
N VAL A 279 3.53 -3.23 9.10
CA VAL A 279 3.06 -2.27 8.12
C VAL A 279 2.24 -1.17 8.79
N SER A 280 2.35 0.05 8.30
CA SER A 280 1.62 1.22 8.84
C SER A 280 0.15 1.19 8.44
N THR A 281 -0.14 0.90 7.19
CA THR A 281 -1.51 0.85 6.66
C THR A 281 -1.63 -0.14 5.51
N LEU A 282 -2.85 -0.63 5.30
CA LEU A 282 -3.23 -1.41 4.15
C LEU A 282 -4.15 -0.58 3.25
N VAL A 283 -3.68 -0.29 2.04
CA VAL A 283 -4.45 0.42 1.00
C VAL A 283 -5.30 -0.58 0.25
N SER A 284 -6.60 -0.56 0.49
CA SER A 284 -7.57 -1.50 -0.09
C SER A 284 -8.45 -0.83 -1.14
N GLY A 285 -8.58 -1.47 -2.30
CA GLY A 285 -9.57 -1.11 -3.31
C GLY A 285 -10.95 -1.61 -2.90
N MET A 286 -11.82 -0.68 -2.53
CA MET A 286 -13.18 -0.99 -2.09
C MET A 286 -14.18 -0.39 -3.08
N ALA A 287 -14.69 -1.24 -4.00
CA ALA A 287 -15.57 -0.81 -5.09
C ALA A 287 -17.02 -0.56 -4.64
N SER A 288 -17.40 -0.92 -3.42
CA SER A 288 -18.76 -0.75 -2.89
C SER A 288 -18.74 -0.52 -1.38
N VAL A 289 -19.84 0.03 -0.85
CA VAL A 289 -20.07 0.18 0.59
C VAL A 289 -20.06 -1.18 1.31
N ALA A 290 -20.52 -2.24 0.65
CA ALA A 290 -20.50 -3.59 1.22
C ALA A 290 -19.05 -4.09 1.43
N HIS A 291 -18.18 -3.93 0.43
CA HIS A 291 -16.75 -4.26 0.56
C HIS A 291 -16.08 -3.45 1.66
N LEU A 292 -16.38 -2.15 1.74
CA LEU A 292 -15.85 -1.28 2.77
C LEU A 292 -16.27 -1.76 4.17
N LYS A 293 -17.54 -2.03 4.39
CA LYS A 293 -18.06 -2.51 5.69
C LYS A 293 -17.43 -3.84 6.10
N ALA A 294 -17.24 -4.78 5.16
CA ALA A 294 -16.59 -6.06 5.42
C ALA A 294 -15.12 -5.88 5.85
N ASN A 295 -14.38 -5.01 5.16
CA ASN A 295 -12.98 -4.72 5.51
C ASN A 295 -12.88 -3.98 6.87
N VAL A 296 -13.79 -3.05 7.15
CA VAL A 296 -13.87 -2.37 8.45
C VAL A 296 -14.20 -3.35 9.57
N ALA A 297 -15.14 -4.27 9.36
CA ALA A 297 -15.46 -5.31 10.35
C ALA A 297 -14.21 -6.16 10.66
N SER A 298 -13.46 -6.54 9.62
CA SER A 298 -12.18 -7.26 9.78
C SER A 298 -11.13 -6.43 10.53
N ALA A 299 -11.06 -5.11 10.29
CA ALA A 299 -10.13 -4.23 11.00
C ALA A 299 -10.50 -4.06 12.48
N ARG A 300 -11.80 -3.94 12.80
CA ARG A 300 -12.29 -3.79 14.18
C ARG A 300 -12.12 -5.06 15.02
N SER A 301 -12.21 -6.23 14.39
CA SER A 301 -12.00 -7.54 15.04
C SER A 301 -10.55 -8.02 14.95
N PHE A 302 -9.62 -7.15 14.56
CA PHE A 302 -8.23 -7.53 14.37
C PHE A 302 -7.58 -7.98 15.68
N ILE A 303 -7.03 -9.19 15.65
CA ILE A 303 -6.10 -9.74 16.64
C ILE A 303 -4.87 -10.20 15.88
N ALA A 304 -3.69 -9.73 16.28
CA ALA A 304 -2.45 -10.08 15.60
C ALA A 304 -2.24 -11.60 15.56
N MET A 305 -1.78 -12.12 14.45
CA MET A 305 -1.39 -13.52 14.31
C MET A 305 -0.03 -13.75 14.95
N SER A 306 0.16 -14.90 15.57
CA SER A 306 1.47 -15.39 15.93
C SER A 306 2.33 -15.61 14.66
N GLU A 307 3.64 -15.74 14.82
CA GLU A 307 4.51 -16.10 13.71
C GLU A 307 4.15 -17.46 13.13
N ALA A 308 3.87 -18.43 13.98
CA ALA A 308 3.45 -19.78 13.57
C ALA A 308 2.16 -19.73 12.72
N ASP A 309 1.17 -18.93 13.13
CA ASP A 309 -0.07 -18.77 12.37
C ASP A 309 0.18 -18.13 10.99
N ARG A 310 1.05 -17.10 10.91
CA ARG A 310 1.42 -16.50 9.63
C ARG A 310 2.11 -17.49 8.70
N GLN A 311 3.06 -18.25 9.23
CA GLN A 311 3.76 -19.29 8.48
C GLN A 311 2.80 -20.39 8.01
N ALA A 312 1.84 -20.78 8.83
CA ALA A 312 0.83 -21.74 8.47
C ALA A 312 -0.07 -21.25 7.32
N LEU A 313 -0.45 -19.95 7.32
CA LEU A 313 -1.20 -19.36 6.21
C LEU A 313 -0.40 -19.31 4.91
N VAL A 314 0.88 -18.91 4.96
CA VAL A 314 1.75 -18.92 3.79
C VAL A 314 1.89 -20.33 3.23
N ALA A 315 2.05 -21.33 4.10
CA ALA A 315 2.15 -22.72 3.70
C ALA A 315 0.88 -23.26 3.01
N LYS A 316 -0.32 -22.79 3.41
CA LYS A 316 -1.59 -23.17 2.79
C LYS A 316 -1.69 -22.78 1.30
N VAL A 317 -0.95 -21.78 0.85
CA VAL A 317 -1.02 -21.25 -0.52
C VAL A 317 0.30 -21.40 -1.29
N ALA A 318 1.36 -21.89 -0.66
CA ALA A 318 2.71 -21.91 -1.22
C ALA A 318 2.81 -22.69 -2.53
N ASP A 319 2.11 -23.82 -2.67
CA ASP A 319 2.10 -24.68 -3.86
C ASP A 319 1.61 -23.94 -5.13
N VAL A 320 0.63 -23.06 -4.98
CA VAL A 320 0.09 -22.24 -6.08
C VAL A 320 0.79 -20.89 -6.20
N ALA A 321 1.31 -20.36 -5.10
CA ALA A 321 1.99 -19.07 -5.07
C ALA A 321 3.38 -19.11 -5.71
N GLN A 322 4.11 -20.22 -5.58
CA GLN A 322 5.47 -20.41 -6.11
C GLN A 322 5.55 -20.27 -7.64
N SER A 323 4.48 -20.55 -8.35
CA SER A 323 4.43 -20.38 -9.81
C SER A 323 4.47 -18.91 -10.25
N GLY A 324 4.15 -17.97 -9.33
CA GLY A 324 3.96 -16.55 -9.63
C GLY A 324 2.68 -16.23 -10.39
N GLU A 325 1.88 -17.25 -10.75
CA GLU A 325 0.66 -17.09 -11.57
C GLU A 325 -0.34 -16.11 -10.96
N MET A 326 -0.52 -16.18 -9.64
CA MET A 326 -1.44 -15.30 -8.91
C MET A 326 -1.03 -13.83 -8.92
N GLU A 327 0.24 -13.54 -9.07
CA GLU A 327 0.80 -12.20 -9.00
C GLU A 327 1.35 -11.71 -10.36
N ARG A 328 1.26 -12.53 -11.41
CA ARG A 328 1.75 -12.23 -12.78
C ARG A 328 1.14 -10.94 -13.35
N GLY A 329 -0.06 -10.56 -12.92
CA GLY A 329 -0.73 -9.33 -13.35
C GLY A 329 -0.04 -8.04 -12.89
N PHE A 330 0.93 -8.11 -11.96
CA PHE A 330 1.65 -6.96 -11.45
C PHE A 330 3.11 -7.22 -11.10
N LYS A 331 3.52 -8.42 -10.66
CA LYS A 331 4.92 -8.79 -10.44
C LYS A 331 5.56 -9.32 -11.73
N GLY A 332 6.87 -9.14 -11.87
CA GLY A 332 7.64 -9.64 -13.01
C GLY A 332 7.41 -8.87 -14.33
N GLN A 333 6.57 -7.84 -14.34
CA GLN A 333 6.38 -6.94 -15.49
C GLN A 333 7.51 -5.89 -15.55
N THR A 334 8.75 -6.35 -15.51
CA THR A 334 9.90 -5.53 -15.89
C THR A 334 9.91 -5.54 -17.41
N GLY A 335 9.56 -4.43 -18.05
CA GLY A 335 9.47 -4.35 -19.50
C GLY A 335 10.68 -4.97 -20.19
N SER A 336 10.40 -5.85 -21.13
CA SER A 336 11.36 -6.31 -22.16
C SER A 336 11.61 -5.19 -23.14
#